data_b7d647149a1a7e9d9fa5560b5d0890cb
#
_entry.id   b7d647149a1a7e9d9fa5560b5d0890cb
#
_cell.length_a   1.000
_cell.length_b   1.000
_cell.length_c   1.000
_cell.angle_alpha   90.00
_cell.angle_beta   90.00
_cell.angle_gamma   90.00
#
_symmetry.space_group_name_H-M   'P 1'
#
loop_
_entity.id
_entity.type
_entity.pdbx_description
1 polymer ?
#
loop_
_entity_poly.entity_id
_entity_poly.type
_entity_poly.pdbx_seq_one_letter_code
_entity_poly.pdbx_strand_id
1 'polypeptide(L)'
;MYLDQYKIKGTLNLDGHKCFHDINTYPAFQQDLEKFKDHLVSLVDNKESATFFKFGDGDYYFLTQQHVGSAAPGARALSKSFNDIDMSKFTSGANLCDYYTCEIYPENRDKFKQVIDKKINYPAEYGYGLVGNKWFFEKFKGRIGLIGASEKLYLTEELMKYDEYKEYLGLDSFVDYIHYPQKWAADDIDMVEEFVGEQLAKSTADIFLLGIGHSKCASLHTFKKYKNAIYMDVGGGMDMIAGCINTRRPYAGDWINFRIPDYDYSQIDYLKYNFANEKML
;
A
#
# COMPACT_ATOMS: atom_id res chain seq x y z
N MET A 1 15.38 -5.14 -13.82
CA MET A 1 14.28 -4.63 -12.98
C MET A 1 13.09 -5.57 -13.05
N TYR A 2 12.32 -5.75 -11.97
CA TYR A 2 11.24 -6.76 -11.92
C TYR A 2 10.18 -6.59 -12.98
N LEU A 3 9.76 -5.36 -13.28
CA LEU A 3 8.77 -5.12 -14.32
C LEU A 3 9.29 -5.45 -15.73
N ASP A 4 10.59 -5.29 -15.95
CA ASP A 4 11.22 -5.72 -17.18
C ASP A 4 11.30 -7.25 -17.27
N GLN A 5 11.45 -7.93 -16.13
CA GLN A 5 11.37 -9.39 -16.07
C GLN A 5 9.97 -9.90 -16.42
N TYR A 6 8.91 -9.21 -15.99
CA TYR A 6 7.54 -9.53 -16.41
C TYR A 6 7.36 -9.39 -17.91
N LYS A 7 7.90 -8.33 -18.49
CA LYS A 7 7.92 -8.15 -19.95
C LYS A 7 8.58 -9.31 -20.68
N ILE A 8 9.74 -9.77 -20.20
CA ILE A 8 10.55 -10.81 -20.84
C ILE A 8 9.94 -12.20 -20.65
N LYS A 9 9.40 -12.48 -19.48
CA LYS A 9 8.89 -13.83 -19.14
C LYS A 9 7.49 -14.12 -19.66
N GLY A 10 6.78 -13.12 -20.20
CA GLY A 10 5.48 -13.24 -20.88
C GLY A 10 4.34 -13.78 -20.01
N THR A 11 4.55 -14.79 -19.22
CA THR A 11 3.55 -15.41 -18.37
C THR A 11 4.21 -15.96 -17.12
N LEU A 12 4.10 -15.23 -16.03
CA LEU A 12 4.25 -15.84 -14.73
C LEU A 12 2.89 -16.45 -14.36
N ASN A 13 2.61 -17.63 -14.87
CA ASN A 13 1.45 -18.39 -14.43
C ASN A 13 1.78 -19.00 -13.07
N LEU A 14 1.50 -18.26 -12.03
CA LEU A 14 1.74 -18.68 -10.68
C LEU A 14 0.40 -19.04 -10.05
N ASP A 15 0.14 -20.34 -9.96
CA ASP A 15 -0.90 -20.95 -9.13
C ASP A 15 -2.29 -20.29 -9.22
N GLY A 16 -2.82 -20.09 -10.43
CA GLY A 16 -4.17 -19.57 -10.64
C GLY A 16 -4.27 -18.03 -10.52
N HIS A 17 -3.21 -17.33 -10.22
CA HIS A 17 -3.15 -15.89 -10.46
C HIS A 17 -2.99 -15.66 -11.96
N LYS A 18 -4.04 -15.15 -12.59
CA LYS A 18 -3.94 -14.66 -13.96
C LYS A 18 -2.83 -13.63 -14.01
N CYS A 19 -1.94 -13.82 -14.95
CA CYS A 19 -0.79 -12.95 -15.08
C CYS A 19 -1.24 -11.57 -15.52
N PHE A 20 -1.05 -10.58 -14.68
CA PHE A 20 -1.40 -9.20 -14.99
C PHE A 20 -0.47 -8.53 -16.01
N HIS A 21 0.54 -9.21 -16.48
CA HIS A 21 1.38 -8.79 -17.62
C HIS A 21 1.05 -9.58 -18.89
N ASP A 22 -0.10 -10.23 -18.94
CA ASP A 22 -0.61 -10.79 -20.20
C ASP A 22 -0.80 -9.66 -21.22
N ILE A 23 0.04 -9.67 -22.23
CA ILE A 23 0.02 -8.67 -23.30
C ILE A 23 -1.33 -8.63 -24.04
N ASN A 24 -2.07 -9.72 -24.03
CA ASN A 24 -3.39 -9.77 -24.65
C ASN A 24 -4.43 -9.01 -23.81
N THR A 25 -4.25 -8.97 -22.49
CA THR A 25 -5.13 -8.25 -21.56
C THR A 25 -4.77 -6.76 -21.51
N TYR A 26 -3.48 -6.43 -21.58
CA TYR A 26 -3.02 -5.05 -21.56
C TYR A 26 -1.78 -4.85 -22.46
N PRO A 27 -1.97 -4.72 -23.78
CA PRO A 27 -0.86 -4.61 -24.75
C PRO A 27 0.11 -3.44 -24.48
N ALA A 28 -0.40 -2.32 -23.99
CA ALA A 28 0.38 -1.12 -23.70
C ALA A 28 1.06 -1.12 -22.33
N PHE A 29 1.04 -2.23 -21.58
CA PHE A 29 1.46 -2.28 -20.16
C PHE A 29 2.82 -1.63 -19.91
N GLN A 30 3.85 -2.00 -20.67
CA GLN A 30 5.20 -1.45 -20.46
C GLN A 30 5.32 0.02 -20.86
N GLN A 31 4.64 0.43 -21.91
CA GLN A 31 4.65 1.83 -22.36
C GLN A 31 3.96 2.74 -21.33
N ASP A 32 2.82 2.31 -20.82
CA ASP A 32 2.08 3.10 -19.85
C ASP A 32 2.75 3.06 -18.47
N LEU A 33 3.54 2.02 -18.16
CA LEU A 33 4.40 2.00 -17.00
C LEU A 33 5.44 3.13 -17.03
N GLU A 34 6.10 3.34 -18.17
CA GLU A 34 7.06 4.44 -18.28
C GLU A 34 6.38 5.81 -18.09
N LYS A 35 5.20 6.01 -18.66
CA LYS A 35 4.40 7.23 -18.40
C LYS A 35 4.05 7.39 -16.93
N PHE A 36 3.75 6.30 -16.23
CA PHE A 36 3.49 6.33 -14.79
C PHE A 36 4.74 6.72 -13.99
N LYS A 37 5.90 6.18 -14.35
CA LYS A 37 7.19 6.57 -13.75
C LYS A 37 7.48 8.06 -13.96
N ASP A 38 7.33 8.54 -15.19
CA ASP A 38 7.53 9.97 -15.52
C ASP A 38 6.57 10.87 -14.75
N HIS A 39 5.32 10.44 -14.60
CA HIS A 39 4.34 11.16 -13.81
C HIS A 39 4.76 11.27 -12.33
N LEU A 40 5.20 10.17 -11.71
CA LEU A 40 5.68 10.19 -10.33
C LEU A 40 6.88 11.14 -10.17
N VAL A 41 7.83 11.08 -11.09
CA VAL A 41 8.99 11.98 -11.09
C VAL A 41 8.54 13.44 -11.17
N SER A 42 7.63 13.76 -12.09
CA SER A 42 7.09 15.11 -12.24
C SER A 42 6.44 15.61 -10.97
N LEU A 43 5.57 14.81 -10.34
CA LEU A 43 4.90 15.20 -9.10
C LEU A 43 5.89 15.50 -7.97
N VAL A 44 6.90 14.63 -7.80
CA VAL A 44 7.89 14.80 -6.73
C VAL A 44 8.82 15.99 -6.99
N ASP A 45 9.28 16.17 -8.23
CA ASP A 45 10.20 17.25 -8.58
C ASP A 45 9.52 18.64 -8.56
N ASN A 46 8.22 18.69 -8.89
CA ASN A 46 7.40 19.90 -8.78
C ASN A 46 6.88 20.15 -7.35
N LYS A 47 7.18 19.28 -6.40
CA LYS A 47 6.66 19.34 -5.01
C LYS A 47 5.13 19.37 -4.96
N GLU A 48 4.48 18.65 -5.85
CA GLU A 48 3.03 18.50 -5.84
C GLU A 48 2.61 17.50 -4.75
N SER A 49 1.42 17.68 -4.21
CA SER A 49 0.82 16.71 -3.27
C SER A 49 -0.22 15.88 -4.00
N ALA A 50 -0.13 14.57 -3.87
CA ALA A 50 -1.07 13.67 -4.52
C ALA A 50 -1.30 12.38 -3.71
N THR A 51 -2.50 11.82 -3.84
CA THR A 51 -2.91 10.56 -3.23
C THR A 51 -3.27 9.53 -4.30
N PHE A 52 -2.66 8.36 -4.22
CA PHE A 52 -2.92 7.23 -5.11
C PHE A 52 -3.67 6.15 -4.32
N PHE A 53 -4.95 6.04 -4.56
CA PHE A 53 -5.81 5.03 -3.94
C PHE A 53 -5.74 3.73 -4.72
N LYS A 54 -5.19 2.68 -4.12
CA LYS A 54 -5.19 1.33 -4.71
C LYS A 54 -6.45 0.59 -4.32
N PHE A 55 -7.32 0.36 -5.28
CA PHE A 55 -8.53 -0.42 -5.07
C PHE A 55 -8.24 -1.93 -5.09
N GLY A 56 -8.82 -2.64 -4.14
CA GLY A 56 -8.86 -4.09 -4.09
C GLY A 56 -10.27 -4.61 -3.76
N ASP A 57 -10.46 -5.91 -3.91
CA ASP A 57 -11.73 -6.56 -3.59
C ASP A 57 -12.16 -6.38 -2.13
N GLY A 58 -11.20 -6.35 -1.21
CA GLY A 58 -11.47 -6.06 0.20
C GLY A 58 -12.11 -4.69 0.41
N ASP A 59 -11.72 -3.67 -0.35
CA ASP A 59 -12.32 -2.34 -0.27
C ASP A 59 -13.78 -2.38 -0.74
N TYR A 60 -14.07 -3.15 -1.79
CA TYR A 60 -15.45 -3.36 -2.25
C TYR A 60 -16.31 -3.97 -1.16
N TYR A 61 -15.87 -5.08 -0.55
CA TYR A 61 -16.62 -5.73 0.51
C TYR A 61 -16.81 -4.84 1.73
N PHE A 62 -15.80 -4.07 2.09
CA PHE A 62 -15.90 -3.12 3.19
C PHE A 62 -16.90 -1.99 2.90
N LEU A 63 -16.78 -1.32 1.75
CA LEU A 63 -17.66 -0.21 1.36
C LEU A 63 -19.11 -0.64 1.12
N THR A 64 -19.34 -1.90 0.72
CA THR A 64 -20.67 -2.49 0.60
C THR A 64 -21.17 -3.19 1.87
N GLN A 65 -20.44 -3.05 2.98
CA GLN A 65 -20.78 -3.60 4.30
C GLN A 65 -20.96 -5.13 4.30
N GLN A 66 -20.19 -5.81 3.48
CA GLN A 66 -20.20 -7.27 3.42
C GLN A 66 -19.13 -7.84 4.36
N HIS A 67 -19.52 -8.78 5.21
CA HIS A 67 -18.63 -9.46 6.15
C HIS A 67 -17.80 -10.56 5.46
N VAL A 68 -16.93 -10.17 4.53
CA VAL A 68 -16.09 -11.08 3.73
C VAL A 68 -14.62 -10.70 3.86
N GLY A 69 -13.75 -11.68 3.98
CA GLY A 69 -12.31 -11.48 4.04
C GLY A 69 -11.89 -10.61 5.23
N SER A 70 -11.10 -9.59 4.99
CA SER A 70 -10.63 -8.65 6.02
C SER A 70 -11.73 -7.72 6.56
N ALA A 71 -12.89 -7.67 5.93
CA ALA A 71 -14.09 -6.99 6.44
C ALA A 71 -14.99 -7.90 7.30
N ALA A 72 -14.64 -9.19 7.47
CA ALA A 72 -15.40 -10.10 8.32
C ALA A 72 -15.31 -9.71 9.80
N PRO A 73 -16.35 -10.04 10.62
CA PRO A 73 -16.30 -9.82 12.06
C PRO A 73 -15.07 -10.45 12.69
N GLY A 74 -14.36 -9.69 13.54
CA GLY A 74 -13.10 -10.12 14.16
C GLY A 74 -11.88 -10.02 13.25
N ALA A 75 -12.03 -9.57 12.01
CA ALA A 75 -10.93 -9.17 11.17
C ALA A 75 -10.34 -7.83 11.63
N ARG A 76 -9.21 -7.44 11.03
CA ARG A 76 -8.36 -6.36 11.55
C ARG A 76 -8.92 -4.95 11.41
N ALA A 77 -9.93 -4.72 10.58
CA ALA A 77 -10.42 -3.38 10.28
C ALA A 77 -11.32 -2.81 11.37
N LEU A 78 -12.24 -3.61 11.90
CA LEU A 78 -13.28 -3.22 12.83
C LEU A 78 -13.39 -4.19 14.00
N SER A 79 -13.58 -3.68 15.22
CA SER A 79 -14.12 -4.44 16.35
C SER A 79 -15.66 -4.26 16.45
N LYS A 80 -16.16 -3.15 15.89
CA LYS A 80 -17.57 -2.76 15.92
C LYS A 80 -18.34 -3.33 14.72
N SER A 81 -19.65 -3.32 14.81
CA SER A 81 -20.53 -3.57 13.66
C SER A 81 -20.45 -2.39 12.66
N PHE A 82 -20.73 -2.65 11.39
CA PHE A 82 -20.89 -1.57 10.40
C PHE A 82 -21.98 -0.55 10.78
N ASN A 83 -22.99 -0.98 11.56
CA ASN A 83 -24.03 -0.08 12.04
C ASN A 83 -23.56 0.87 13.14
N ASP A 84 -22.44 0.60 13.77
CA ASP A 84 -21.91 1.35 14.90
C ASP A 84 -20.83 2.36 14.47
N ILE A 85 -20.54 2.44 13.17
CA ILE A 85 -19.57 3.38 12.59
C ILE A 85 -20.22 4.23 11.50
N ASP A 86 -19.67 5.41 11.28
CA ASP A 86 -20.13 6.29 10.19
C ASP A 86 -19.54 5.87 8.85
N MET A 87 -20.21 4.95 8.16
CA MET A 87 -19.80 4.48 6.84
C MET A 87 -19.78 5.59 5.78
N SER A 88 -20.47 6.72 6.00
CA SER A 88 -20.46 7.83 5.05
C SER A 88 -19.05 8.46 4.90
N LYS A 89 -18.27 8.50 5.98
CA LYS A 89 -16.87 8.96 5.94
C LYS A 89 -16.01 8.10 5.01
N PHE A 90 -16.20 6.78 5.04
CA PHE A 90 -15.44 5.85 4.19
C PHE A 90 -15.88 5.93 2.73
N THR A 91 -17.18 5.96 2.48
CA THR A 91 -17.73 6.04 1.12
C THR A 91 -17.38 7.37 0.44
N SER A 92 -17.53 8.49 1.16
CA SER A 92 -17.16 9.80 0.63
C SER A 92 -15.64 9.96 0.50
N GLY A 93 -14.88 9.60 1.53
CA GLY A 93 -13.43 9.73 1.54
C GLY A 93 -12.74 8.91 0.45
N ALA A 94 -13.26 7.70 0.17
CA ALA A 94 -12.76 6.88 -0.93
C ALA A 94 -12.87 7.55 -2.30
N ASN A 95 -13.74 8.55 -2.45
CA ASN A 95 -13.95 9.31 -3.68
C ASN A 95 -13.20 10.66 -3.72
N LEU A 96 -12.36 10.97 -2.71
CA LEU A 96 -11.64 12.25 -2.59
C LEU A 96 -10.13 12.15 -2.89
N CYS A 97 -9.63 10.99 -3.25
CA CYS A 97 -8.24 10.83 -3.68
C CYS A 97 -8.02 11.37 -5.10
N ASP A 98 -6.77 11.70 -5.44
CA ASP A 98 -6.44 12.34 -6.71
C ASP A 98 -6.33 11.32 -7.86
N TYR A 99 -5.75 10.15 -7.58
CA TYR A 99 -5.54 9.08 -8.55
C TYR A 99 -6.01 7.74 -8.01
N TYR A 100 -6.55 6.93 -8.91
CA TYR A 100 -7.08 5.60 -8.57
C TYR A 100 -6.37 4.54 -9.38
N THR A 101 -5.92 3.51 -8.69
CA THR A 101 -5.35 2.31 -9.30
C THR A 101 -6.22 1.10 -9.01
N CYS A 102 -6.42 0.25 -10.00
CA CYS A 102 -7.18 -0.97 -9.89
C CYS A 102 -6.54 -2.04 -10.76
N GLU A 103 -6.57 -3.29 -10.31
CA GLU A 103 -6.06 -4.40 -11.10
C GLU A 103 -6.73 -4.47 -12.46
N ILE A 104 -5.99 -4.97 -13.47
CA ILE A 104 -6.47 -4.99 -14.85
C ILE A 104 -7.63 -5.96 -15.09
N TYR A 105 -7.95 -6.82 -14.13
CA TYR A 105 -9.03 -7.79 -14.24
C TYR A 105 -10.40 -7.11 -14.35
N PRO A 106 -11.24 -7.51 -15.32
CA PRO A 106 -12.58 -6.93 -15.51
C PRO A 106 -13.42 -6.98 -14.23
N GLU A 107 -13.40 -8.10 -13.51
CA GLU A 107 -14.15 -8.27 -12.27
C GLU A 107 -13.82 -7.20 -11.21
N ASN A 108 -12.54 -6.90 -11.00
CA ASN A 108 -12.13 -5.88 -10.05
C ASN A 108 -12.51 -4.48 -10.52
N ARG A 109 -12.43 -4.23 -11.82
CA ARG A 109 -12.87 -2.96 -12.42
C ARG A 109 -14.38 -2.75 -12.31
N ASP A 110 -15.16 -3.80 -12.42
CA ASP A 110 -16.62 -3.73 -12.25
C ASP A 110 -17.01 -3.51 -10.78
N LYS A 111 -16.31 -4.14 -9.83
CA LYS A 111 -16.45 -3.83 -8.39
C LYS A 111 -16.08 -2.38 -8.08
N PHE A 112 -14.98 -1.88 -8.66
CA PHE A 112 -14.56 -0.48 -8.52
C PHE A 112 -15.67 0.48 -8.90
N LYS A 113 -16.26 0.33 -10.10
CA LYS A 113 -17.31 1.20 -10.63
C LYS A 113 -18.60 1.22 -9.79
N GLN A 114 -18.82 0.22 -8.96
CA GLN A 114 -19.99 0.16 -8.09
C GLN A 114 -19.85 1.02 -6.84
N VAL A 115 -18.63 1.32 -6.41
CA VAL A 115 -18.38 2.00 -5.13
C VAL A 115 -17.53 3.27 -5.26
N ILE A 116 -16.83 3.45 -6.37
CA ILE A 116 -15.96 4.62 -6.64
C ILE A 116 -16.46 5.32 -7.91
N ASP A 117 -16.89 6.56 -7.75
CA ASP A 117 -17.34 7.44 -8.84
C ASP A 117 -16.16 8.22 -9.45
N LYS A 118 -15.12 7.51 -9.82
CA LYS A 118 -13.90 8.08 -10.41
C LYS A 118 -13.38 7.19 -11.52
N LYS A 119 -12.49 7.76 -12.31
CA LYS A 119 -11.81 7.00 -13.36
C LYS A 119 -10.61 6.25 -12.78
N ILE A 120 -10.39 5.04 -13.22
CA ILE A 120 -9.14 4.32 -12.98
C ILE A 120 -8.05 4.98 -13.82
N ASN A 121 -7.00 5.47 -13.16
CA ASN A 121 -5.88 6.16 -13.80
C ASN A 121 -4.80 5.19 -14.27
N TYR A 122 -4.48 4.19 -13.42
CA TYR A 122 -3.40 3.24 -13.66
C TYR A 122 -3.76 1.83 -13.18
N PRO A 123 -3.13 0.79 -13.74
CA PRO A 123 -3.16 -0.54 -13.15
C PRO A 123 -2.55 -0.56 -11.74
N ALA A 124 -3.16 -1.29 -10.80
CA ALA A 124 -2.61 -1.49 -9.47
C ALA A 124 -1.27 -2.24 -9.48
N GLU A 125 -1.05 -3.03 -10.53
CA GLU A 125 0.18 -3.76 -10.80
C GLU A 125 1.40 -2.85 -10.89
N TYR A 126 1.23 -1.60 -11.31
CA TYR A 126 2.32 -0.63 -11.33
C TYR A 126 2.81 -0.31 -9.92
N GLY A 127 1.90 -0.08 -8.97
CA GLY A 127 2.25 0.17 -7.57
C GLY A 127 2.98 -1.03 -6.94
N TYR A 128 2.46 -2.23 -7.16
CA TYR A 128 3.12 -3.46 -6.69
C TYR A 128 4.50 -3.66 -7.32
N GLY A 129 4.60 -3.46 -8.62
CA GLY A 129 5.86 -3.62 -9.34
C GLY A 129 6.90 -2.62 -8.93
N LEU A 130 6.53 -1.38 -8.65
CA LEU A 130 7.46 -0.34 -8.19
C LEU A 130 8.05 -0.67 -6.83
N VAL A 131 7.27 -1.24 -5.91
CA VAL A 131 7.76 -1.64 -4.59
C VAL A 131 8.89 -2.65 -4.69
N GLY A 132 8.81 -3.60 -5.62
CA GLY A 132 9.88 -4.55 -5.91
C GLY A 132 10.91 -4.06 -6.93
N ASN A 133 10.90 -2.79 -7.29
CA ASN A 133 11.71 -2.26 -8.37
C ASN A 133 12.79 -1.31 -7.85
N LYS A 134 14.04 -1.73 -7.99
CA LYS A 134 15.21 -0.95 -7.59
C LYS A 134 15.20 0.49 -8.16
N TRP A 135 14.68 0.67 -9.37
CA TRP A 135 14.53 2.00 -9.97
C TRP A 135 13.79 2.99 -9.06
N PHE A 136 12.69 2.56 -8.44
CA PHE A 136 11.89 3.43 -7.58
C PHE A 136 12.70 3.90 -6.36
N PHE A 137 13.35 2.97 -5.70
CA PHE A 137 14.13 3.26 -4.50
C PHE A 137 15.39 4.09 -4.81
N GLU A 138 16.07 3.81 -5.91
CA GLU A 138 17.22 4.61 -6.36
C GLU A 138 16.80 6.02 -6.79
N LYS A 139 15.69 6.14 -7.54
CA LYS A 139 15.21 7.42 -8.07
C LYS A 139 14.80 8.38 -6.95
N PHE A 140 14.18 7.86 -5.90
CA PHE A 140 13.68 8.65 -4.77
C PHE A 140 14.50 8.46 -3.49
N LYS A 141 15.75 8.04 -3.61
CA LYS A 141 16.67 7.85 -2.47
C LYS A 141 16.72 9.10 -1.59
N GLY A 142 16.59 8.91 -0.27
CA GLY A 142 16.57 9.99 0.71
C GLY A 142 15.27 10.82 0.73
N ARG A 143 14.19 10.34 0.06
CA ARG A 143 12.89 11.03 -0.04
C ARG A 143 11.70 10.14 0.33
N ILE A 144 11.92 8.85 0.60
CA ILE A 144 10.86 7.85 0.79
C ILE A 144 10.58 7.64 2.27
N GLY A 145 9.33 7.84 2.68
CA GLY A 145 8.79 7.42 3.96
C GLY A 145 7.85 6.21 3.81
N LEU A 146 7.61 5.51 4.90
CA LEU A 146 6.67 4.40 4.98
C LEU A 146 5.54 4.74 5.94
N ILE A 147 4.30 4.32 5.60
CA ILE A 147 3.13 4.41 6.49
C ILE A 147 2.51 3.02 6.60
N GLY A 148 2.45 2.47 7.80
CA GLY A 148 1.91 1.13 7.98
C GLY A 148 1.83 0.68 9.42
N ALA A 149 1.40 -0.56 9.59
CA ALA A 149 1.33 -1.19 10.90
C ALA A 149 2.72 -1.28 11.55
N SER A 150 2.76 -1.00 12.84
CA SER A 150 4.02 -0.89 13.59
C SER A 150 4.90 -2.14 13.50
N GLU A 151 4.31 -3.33 13.51
CA GLU A 151 5.07 -4.57 13.37
C GLU A 151 5.77 -4.70 12.01
N LYS A 152 5.14 -4.21 10.93
CA LYS A 152 5.74 -4.23 9.59
C LYS A 152 6.86 -3.20 9.47
N LEU A 153 6.66 -2.03 10.05
CA LEU A 153 7.68 -1.00 10.08
C LEU A 153 8.89 -1.47 10.91
N TYR A 154 8.66 -2.07 12.07
CA TYR A 154 9.72 -2.69 12.87
C TYR A 154 10.51 -3.73 12.09
N LEU A 155 9.84 -4.66 11.39
CA LEU A 155 10.50 -5.67 10.58
C LEU A 155 11.32 -5.04 9.44
N THR A 156 10.79 -3.99 8.84
CA THR A 156 11.51 -3.24 7.79
C THR A 156 12.77 -2.56 8.37
N GLU A 157 12.68 -1.93 9.53
CA GLU A 157 13.84 -1.33 10.22
C GLU A 157 14.89 -2.38 10.56
N GLU A 158 14.49 -3.58 11.01
CA GLU A 158 15.41 -4.69 11.26
C GLU A 158 16.08 -5.18 9.97
N LEU A 159 15.31 -5.33 8.87
CA LEU A 159 15.87 -5.72 7.57
C LEU A 159 16.86 -4.67 7.04
N MET A 160 16.61 -3.38 7.25
CA MET A 160 17.51 -2.29 6.85
C MET A 160 18.85 -2.27 7.59
N LYS A 161 19.07 -3.14 8.58
CA LYS A 161 20.40 -3.34 9.20
C LYS A 161 21.31 -4.25 8.38
N TYR A 162 20.77 -5.00 7.42
CA TYR A 162 21.51 -5.93 6.57
C TYR A 162 21.91 -5.26 5.26
N ASP A 163 23.20 -5.33 4.92
CA ASP A 163 23.73 -4.69 3.72
C ASP A 163 23.17 -5.32 2.43
N GLU A 164 22.93 -6.62 2.42
CA GLU A 164 22.33 -7.35 1.30
C GLU A 164 20.90 -6.84 0.99
N TYR A 165 20.14 -6.49 2.03
CA TYR A 165 18.80 -5.92 1.85
C TYR A 165 18.86 -4.50 1.30
N LYS A 166 19.76 -3.66 1.81
CA LYS A 166 20.01 -2.31 1.28
C LYS A 166 20.44 -2.35 -0.18
N GLU A 167 21.36 -3.25 -0.50
CA GLU A 167 21.84 -3.45 -1.87
C GLU A 167 20.71 -3.90 -2.80
N TYR A 168 19.86 -4.80 -2.33
CA TYR A 168 18.70 -5.28 -3.07
C TYR A 168 17.73 -4.13 -3.39
N LEU A 169 17.43 -3.27 -2.43
CA LEU A 169 16.57 -2.10 -2.64
C LEU A 169 17.27 -1.00 -3.48
N GLY A 170 18.57 -0.85 -3.37
CA GLY A 170 19.29 0.33 -3.82
C GLY A 170 19.08 1.54 -2.89
N LEU A 171 18.83 1.28 -1.59
CA LEU A 171 18.45 2.30 -0.61
C LEU A 171 19.20 2.05 0.70
N ASP A 172 19.78 3.10 1.27
CA ASP A 172 20.49 3.00 2.55
C ASP A 172 19.56 3.06 3.76
N SER A 173 18.47 3.85 3.66
CA SER A 173 17.45 4.01 4.69
C SER A 173 16.18 4.61 4.11
N PHE A 174 15.05 4.33 4.74
CA PHE A 174 13.85 5.15 4.60
C PHE A 174 14.01 6.42 5.45
N VAL A 175 13.37 7.51 5.01
CA VAL A 175 13.46 8.80 5.70
C VAL A 175 12.66 8.79 6.99
N ASP A 176 11.46 8.22 6.93
CA ASP A 176 10.52 8.17 8.05
C ASP A 176 9.69 6.89 8.06
N TYR A 177 9.25 6.53 9.26
CA TYR A 177 8.35 5.44 9.55
C TYR A 177 7.15 5.98 10.31
N ILE A 178 6.02 6.11 9.62
CA ILE A 178 4.77 6.64 10.18
C ILE A 178 3.90 5.47 10.63
N HIS A 179 3.71 5.36 11.92
CA HIS A 179 2.94 4.27 12.52
C HIS A 179 1.44 4.46 12.31
N TYR A 180 0.78 3.39 11.89
CA TYR A 180 -0.66 3.34 11.66
C TYR A 180 -1.25 2.15 12.44
N PRO A 181 -2.43 2.28 13.08
CA PRO A 181 -3.04 1.17 13.79
C PRO A 181 -3.29 -0.03 12.90
N GLN A 182 -2.86 -1.22 13.34
CA GLN A 182 -3.07 -2.46 12.59
C GLN A 182 -4.49 -2.99 12.75
N LYS A 183 -5.04 -2.88 13.97
CA LYS A 183 -6.38 -3.36 14.29
C LYS A 183 -7.30 -2.19 14.61
N TRP A 184 -8.54 -2.35 14.22
CA TRP A 184 -9.66 -1.49 14.59
C TRP A 184 -9.49 -0.01 14.22
N ALA A 185 -8.61 0.28 13.28
CA ALA A 185 -8.39 1.64 12.82
C ALA A 185 -9.65 2.32 12.24
N ALA A 186 -10.60 1.52 11.75
CA ALA A 186 -11.86 2.03 11.25
C ALA A 186 -12.91 2.28 12.35
N ASP A 187 -12.66 1.85 13.59
CA ASP A 187 -13.59 2.08 14.72
C ASP A 187 -13.61 3.55 15.17
N ASP A 188 -12.47 4.25 15.04
CA ASP A 188 -12.31 5.67 15.39
C ASP A 188 -11.32 6.34 14.42
N ILE A 189 -11.82 6.64 13.25
CA ILE A 189 -10.99 7.16 12.16
C ILE A 189 -10.47 8.58 12.43
N ASP A 190 -11.18 9.37 13.21
CA ASP A 190 -10.79 10.75 13.51
C ASP A 190 -9.56 10.76 14.44
N MET A 191 -9.55 9.92 15.46
CA MET A 191 -8.38 9.77 16.34
C MET A 191 -7.18 9.20 15.58
N VAL A 192 -7.40 8.24 14.69
CA VAL A 192 -6.33 7.70 13.83
C VAL A 192 -5.77 8.77 12.90
N GLU A 193 -6.63 9.60 12.31
CA GLU A 193 -6.18 10.72 11.46
C GLU A 193 -5.31 11.71 12.23
N GLU A 194 -5.71 12.10 13.43
CA GLU A 194 -4.93 13.00 14.30
C GLU A 194 -3.56 12.39 14.65
N PHE A 195 -3.55 11.13 15.12
CA PHE A 195 -2.32 10.43 15.48
C PHE A 195 -1.33 10.31 14.32
N VAL A 196 -1.80 10.01 13.12
CA VAL A 196 -0.97 9.92 11.91
C VAL A 196 -0.55 11.31 11.46
N GLY A 197 -1.46 12.28 11.53
CA GLY A 197 -1.21 13.68 11.15
C GLY A 197 -0.08 14.31 11.95
N GLU A 198 -0.02 14.08 13.27
CA GLU A 198 1.08 14.56 14.11
C GLU A 198 2.45 14.02 13.71
N GLN A 199 2.51 12.78 13.23
CA GLN A 199 3.74 12.17 12.73
C GLN A 199 4.10 12.75 11.35
N LEU A 200 3.13 12.83 10.44
CA LEU A 200 3.31 13.39 9.10
C LEU A 200 3.82 14.83 9.13
N ALA A 201 3.29 15.65 10.04
CA ALA A 201 3.69 17.07 10.17
C ALA A 201 5.20 17.22 10.52
N LYS A 202 5.83 16.22 11.09
CA LYS A 202 7.25 16.21 11.47
C LYS A 202 8.14 15.58 10.39
N SER A 203 7.55 14.88 9.42
CA SER A 203 8.27 14.13 8.41
C SER A 203 8.96 15.03 7.40
N THR A 204 10.09 14.56 6.88
CA THR A 204 10.84 15.19 5.79
C THR A 204 10.67 14.46 4.44
N ALA A 205 9.94 13.34 4.42
CA ALA A 205 9.73 12.57 3.20
C ALA A 205 8.90 13.34 2.15
N ASP A 206 9.18 13.11 0.87
CA ASP A 206 8.43 13.68 -0.26
C ASP A 206 7.45 12.68 -0.88
N ILE A 207 7.69 11.39 -0.67
CA ILE A 207 6.85 10.31 -1.16
C ILE A 207 6.72 9.22 -0.10
N PHE A 208 5.49 8.79 0.15
CA PHE A 208 5.19 7.72 1.10
C PHE A 208 4.62 6.50 0.37
N LEU A 209 5.15 5.32 0.70
CA LEU A 209 4.52 4.04 0.41
C LEU A 209 3.68 3.64 1.61
N LEU A 210 2.44 3.22 1.38
CA LEU A 210 1.55 2.91 2.48
C LEU A 210 0.72 1.62 2.28
N GLY A 211 0.37 1.02 3.43
CA GLY A 211 -0.52 -0.14 3.50
C GLY A 211 -1.31 -0.11 4.81
N ILE A 212 -2.45 0.56 4.79
CA ILE A 212 -3.27 0.89 5.97
C ILE A 212 -4.67 0.24 5.93
N GLY A 213 -4.84 -0.79 5.11
CA GLY A 213 -6.10 -1.52 5.02
C GLY A 213 -7.28 -0.65 4.57
N HIS A 214 -8.49 -0.96 5.06
CA HIS A 214 -9.72 -0.27 4.62
C HIS A 214 -9.86 1.16 5.18
N SER A 215 -9.13 1.51 6.24
CA SER A 215 -9.16 2.85 6.80
C SER A 215 -8.66 3.91 5.81
N LYS A 216 -7.88 3.53 4.78
CA LYS A 216 -7.53 4.41 3.67
C LYS A 216 -8.74 5.04 2.98
N CYS A 217 -9.88 4.33 2.97
CA CYS A 217 -11.12 4.84 2.38
C CYS A 217 -11.56 6.16 3.03
N ALA A 218 -11.29 6.34 4.32
CA ALA A 218 -11.63 7.58 5.02
C ALA A 218 -10.42 8.53 5.18
N SER A 219 -9.20 8.00 5.39
CA SER A 219 -8.07 8.83 5.84
C SER A 219 -7.05 9.20 4.75
N LEU A 220 -6.91 8.43 3.68
CA LEU A 220 -5.83 8.67 2.71
C LEU A 220 -5.85 10.09 2.11
N HIS A 221 -7.03 10.57 1.71
CA HIS A 221 -7.18 11.91 1.11
C HIS A 221 -6.86 13.05 2.09
N THR A 222 -6.91 12.80 3.41
CA THR A 222 -6.67 13.82 4.43
C THR A 222 -5.20 14.04 4.72
N PHE A 223 -4.31 13.10 4.42
CA PHE A 223 -2.88 13.20 4.72
C PHE A 223 -2.22 14.44 4.13
N LYS A 224 -2.70 14.90 2.99
CA LYS A 224 -2.24 16.15 2.35
C LYS A 224 -2.41 17.41 3.21
N LYS A 225 -3.32 17.39 4.19
CA LYS A 225 -3.52 18.49 5.14
C LYS A 225 -2.32 18.67 6.07
N TYR A 226 -1.62 17.58 6.39
CA TYR A 226 -0.53 17.54 7.37
C TYR A 226 0.84 17.65 6.73
N LYS A 227 0.99 17.09 5.54
CA LYS A 227 2.27 17.09 4.82
C LYS A 227 2.05 17.15 3.31
N ASN A 228 2.71 18.09 2.67
CA ASN A 228 2.78 18.17 1.21
C ASN A 228 3.73 17.09 0.69
N ALA A 229 3.17 15.96 0.26
CA ALA A 229 3.89 14.79 -0.24
C ALA A 229 3.00 13.94 -1.16
N ILE A 230 3.61 12.95 -1.81
CA ILE A 230 2.93 11.94 -2.59
C ILE A 230 2.63 10.74 -1.69
N TYR A 231 1.40 10.27 -1.70
CA TYR A 231 0.93 9.14 -0.89
C TYR A 231 0.49 8.00 -1.79
N MET A 232 1.26 6.92 -1.83
CA MET A 232 1.01 5.77 -2.69
C MET A 232 0.53 4.57 -1.88
N ASP A 233 -0.75 4.24 -1.99
CA ASP A 233 -1.24 2.97 -1.45
C ASP A 233 -0.72 1.81 -2.28
N VAL A 234 0.16 1.01 -1.69
CA VAL A 234 0.73 -0.21 -2.25
C VAL A 234 0.16 -1.47 -1.60
N GLY A 235 -0.74 -1.30 -0.62
CA GLY A 235 -1.41 -2.40 0.06
C GLY A 235 -0.45 -3.49 0.53
N GLY A 236 -0.58 -4.70 -0.02
CA GLY A 236 0.33 -5.82 0.29
C GLY A 236 1.79 -5.63 -0.11
N GLY A 237 2.14 -4.52 -0.79
CA GLY A 237 3.53 -4.11 -1.00
C GLY A 237 4.26 -3.84 0.31
N MET A 238 3.55 -3.37 1.34
CA MET A 238 4.12 -3.23 2.68
C MET A 238 4.51 -4.56 3.31
N ASP A 239 3.75 -5.64 3.02
CA ASP A 239 4.12 -6.99 3.45
C ASP A 239 5.40 -7.48 2.75
N MET A 240 5.61 -7.08 1.49
CA MET A 240 6.84 -7.38 0.76
C MET A 240 8.04 -6.69 1.41
N ILE A 241 7.97 -5.37 1.61
CA ILE A 241 9.03 -4.58 2.24
C ILE A 241 9.40 -5.13 3.62
N ALA A 242 8.41 -5.58 4.40
CA ALA A 242 8.62 -6.16 5.72
C ALA A 242 9.07 -7.63 5.74
N GLY A 243 9.27 -8.26 4.59
CA GLY A 243 9.60 -9.69 4.51
C GLY A 243 8.46 -10.65 4.87
N CYS A 244 7.23 -10.14 5.03
CA CYS A 244 6.05 -10.92 5.43
C CYS A 244 5.32 -11.56 4.26
N ILE A 245 5.89 -11.52 3.05
CA ILE A 245 5.20 -11.97 1.84
C ILE A 245 4.87 -13.44 1.85
N ASN A 246 3.75 -13.75 1.20
CA ASN A 246 3.42 -15.09 0.81
C ASN A 246 4.13 -15.43 -0.52
N THR A 247 4.77 -16.59 -0.59
CA THR A 247 5.50 -17.13 -1.76
C THR A 247 4.70 -17.14 -3.05
N ARG A 248 3.38 -17.08 -2.96
CA ARG A 248 2.46 -17.18 -4.10
C ARG A 248 2.12 -15.85 -4.78
N ARG A 249 2.68 -14.75 -4.33
CA ARG A 249 2.39 -13.45 -4.95
C ARG A 249 3.36 -13.16 -6.10
N PRO A 250 2.91 -13.17 -7.37
CA PRO A 250 3.78 -13.10 -8.54
C PRO A 250 4.57 -11.79 -8.63
N TYR A 251 4.05 -10.71 -8.08
CA TYR A 251 4.70 -9.41 -8.06
C TYR A 251 5.71 -9.25 -6.91
N ALA A 252 5.85 -10.24 -6.06
CA ALA A 252 6.76 -10.16 -4.91
C ALA A 252 8.24 -10.34 -5.29
N GLY A 253 8.53 -10.86 -6.48
CA GLY A 253 9.91 -11.05 -6.93
C GLY A 253 10.76 -11.81 -5.91
N ASP A 254 11.96 -11.30 -5.65
CA ASP A 254 12.91 -11.93 -4.73
C ASP A 254 12.76 -11.47 -3.27
N TRP A 255 11.76 -10.68 -2.94
CA TRP A 255 11.48 -10.20 -1.58
C TRP A 255 11.43 -11.32 -0.54
N ILE A 256 10.98 -12.51 -0.94
CA ILE A 256 10.91 -13.67 -0.06
C ILE A 256 12.27 -14.11 0.47
N ASN A 257 13.35 -13.76 -0.21
CA ASN A 257 14.72 -14.09 0.23
C ASN A 257 15.21 -13.14 1.34
N PHE A 258 14.49 -12.04 1.57
CA PHE A 258 14.86 -11.03 2.56
C PHE A 258 13.96 -11.15 3.78
N ARG A 259 14.38 -12.00 4.71
CA ARG A 259 13.71 -12.24 5.99
C ARG A 259 14.72 -12.17 7.11
N ILE A 260 14.29 -11.68 8.26
CA ILE A 260 15.12 -11.67 9.47
C ILE A 260 15.43 -13.12 9.84
N PRO A 261 16.69 -13.50 10.02
CA PRO A 261 17.05 -14.84 10.47
C PRO A 261 16.39 -15.18 11.80
N ASP A 262 15.94 -16.42 11.94
CA ASP A 262 15.34 -16.96 13.17
C ASP A 262 14.06 -16.25 13.67
N TYR A 263 13.48 -15.36 12.87
CA TYR A 263 12.20 -14.74 13.18
C TYR A 263 11.02 -15.58 12.67
N ASP A 264 10.10 -15.93 13.54
CA ASP A 264 8.90 -16.69 13.19
C ASP A 264 7.80 -15.75 12.62
N TYR A 265 7.82 -15.57 11.32
CA TYR A 265 6.83 -14.75 10.60
C TYR A 265 5.38 -15.28 10.66
N SER A 266 5.18 -16.52 11.10
CA SER A 266 3.83 -17.08 11.28
C SER A 266 3.12 -16.56 12.53
N GLN A 267 3.90 -16.04 13.48
CA GLN A 267 3.45 -15.61 14.78
C GLN A 267 3.67 -14.10 15.03
N ILE A 268 3.55 -13.29 13.98
CA ILE A 268 3.66 -11.85 14.12
C ILE A 268 2.65 -11.34 15.14
N ASP A 269 3.14 -10.81 16.24
CA ASP A 269 2.32 -10.19 17.27
C ASP A 269 1.96 -8.77 16.87
N TYR A 270 0.83 -8.63 16.22
CA TYR A 270 0.33 -7.33 15.76
C TYR A 270 0.00 -6.36 16.90
N LEU A 271 -0.30 -6.87 18.11
CA LEU A 271 -0.59 -6.02 19.26
C LEU A 271 0.68 -5.42 19.85
N LYS A 272 1.75 -6.20 19.88
CA LYS A 272 3.04 -5.77 20.45
C LYS A 272 3.62 -4.51 19.79
N TYR A 273 3.42 -4.38 18.47
CA TYR A 273 3.99 -3.29 17.68
C TYR A 273 2.95 -2.24 17.25
N ASN A 274 1.78 -2.22 17.86
CA ASN A 274 0.71 -1.29 17.49
C ASN A 274 0.58 -0.16 18.52
N PHE A 275 1.45 0.82 18.40
CA PHE A 275 1.50 1.97 19.30
C PHE A 275 0.19 2.76 19.37
N ALA A 276 -0.60 2.78 18.31
CA ALA A 276 -1.85 3.51 18.33
C ALA A 276 -2.92 2.81 19.16
N ASN A 277 -2.94 1.47 19.19
CA ASN A 277 -3.86 0.74 20.06
C ASN A 277 -3.59 1.03 21.55
N GLU A 278 -2.34 1.27 21.94
CA GLU A 278 -2.00 1.66 23.32
C GLU A 278 -2.58 3.03 23.69
N LYS A 279 -2.78 3.91 22.72
CA LYS A 279 -3.41 5.23 22.91
C LYS A 279 -4.94 5.19 22.79
N MET A 280 -5.47 4.19 22.10
CA MET A 280 -6.91 4.03 21.88
C MET A 280 -7.61 3.24 23.00
N LEU A 281 -6.86 2.61 23.88
CA LEU A 281 -7.34 1.92 25.07
C LEU A 281 -7.19 2.82 26.30
#